data_301e836c9234bfb4b48d03289ee85a63
#
_entry.id   301e836c9234bfb4b48d03289ee85a63
#
_cell.length_a   1.000
_cell.length_b   1.000
_cell.length_c   1.000
_cell.angle_alpha   90.00
_cell.angle_beta   90.00
_cell.angle_gamma   90.00
#
_symmetry.space_group_name_H-M   'P 1'
#
loop_
_entity.id
_entity.type
_entity.pdbx_description
1 polymer ?
#
loop_
_entity_poly.entity_id
_entity_poly.type
_entity_poly.pdbx_seq_one_letter_code
_entity_poly.pdbx_strand_id
1 'polypeptide(L)'
;MYLISNLKNLLSMAKEKFTLEYNMKSTPVAMLWAYVATENGLKEWFADKVTMQGKEVILDWNGSEQVMVIVGMRNDKFIRYRWQGDTDKTYFEFKISTTELSCTSILTITDFAESEEMEEAKELWDYQIEILQRQLGC
;
A
#
# COMPACT_ATOMS: atom_id res chain seq x y z
N MET A 1 -8.20 -4.63 -29.30
CA MET A 1 -8.11 -5.00 -27.88
C MET A 1 -6.69 -5.35 -27.47
N TYR A 2 -6.07 -6.30 -28.15
CA TYR A 2 -4.70 -6.72 -27.85
C TYR A 2 -3.69 -5.59 -28.06
N LEU A 3 -3.84 -4.82 -29.13
CA LEU A 3 -2.98 -3.66 -29.42
C LEU A 3 -3.09 -2.57 -28.37
N ILE A 4 -4.27 -2.36 -27.84
CA ILE A 4 -4.51 -1.36 -26.77
C ILE A 4 -3.84 -1.82 -25.49
N SER A 5 -3.92 -3.11 -25.16
CA SER A 5 -3.24 -3.69 -24.00
C SER A 5 -1.73 -3.57 -24.10
N ASN A 6 -1.16 -3.81 -25.28
CA ASN A 6 0.27 -3.67 -25.52
C ASN A 6 0.72 -2.22 -25.43
N LEU A 7 -0.08 -1.31 -25.98
CA LEU A 7 0.19 0.12 -25.89
C LEU A 7 0.15 0.58 -24.43
N LYS A 8 -0.83 0.09 -23.68
CA LYS A 8 -0.98 0.39 -22.26
C LYS A 8 0.20 -0.16 -21.47
N ASN A 9 0.67 -1.36 -21.80
CA ASN A 9 1.85 -1.95 -21.17
C ASN A 9 3.13 -1.18 -21.47
N LEU A 10 3.26 -0.68 -22.71
CA LEU A 10 4.38 0.19 -23.08
C LEU A 10 4.32 1.52 -22.33
N LEU A 11 3.13 2.08 -22.19
CA LEU A 11 2.92 3.32 -21.43
C LEU A 11 3.12 3.10 -19.95
N SER A 12 2.82 1.89 -19.41
CA SER A 12 3.02 1.60 -18.01
C SER A 12 4.49 1.52 -17.62
N MET A 13 5.41 1.38 -18.61
CA MET A 13 6.84 1.53 -18.37
C MET A 13 7.23 2.96 -18.03
N ALA A 14 6.31 3.91 -18.28
CA ALA A 14 6.49 5.32 -17.94
C ALA A 14 5.81 5.72 -16.64
N LYS A 15 5.51 4.76 -15.78
CA LYS A 15 4.93 5.06 -14.48
C LYS A 15 5.88 5.90 -13.64
N GLU A 16 5.31 6.90 -13.01
CA GLU A 16 6.03 7.82 -12.16
C GLU A 16 5.81 7.48 -10.69
N LYS A 17 6.87 7.61 -9.92
CA LYS A 17 6.84 7.41 -8.48
C LYS A 17 6.20 8.61 -7.80
N PHE A 18 5.36 8.35 -6.80
CA PHE A 18 4.80 9.41 -5.97
C PHE A 18 4.79 8.95 -4.50
N THR A 19 4.75 9.92 -3.60
CA THR A 19 4.64 9.66 -2.17
C THR A 19 3.51 10.48 -1.58
N LEU A 20 2.83 9.91 -0.59
CA LEU A 20 1.77 10.57 0.17
C LEU A 20 2.07 10.40 1.65
N GLU A 21 1.93 11.45 2.42
CA GLU A 21 2.12 11.40 3.86
C GLU A 21 0.81 11.61 4.59
N TYR A 22 0.59 10.76 5.61
CA TYR A 22 -0.62 10.82 6.40
C TYR A 22 -0.25 10.91 7.87
N ASN A 23 -0.87 11.86 8.56
CA ASN A 23 -0.70 12.03 9.99
C ASN A 23 -1.59 11.01 10.71
N MET A 24 -0.98 10.09 11.42
CA MET A 24 -1.70 9.04 12.17
C MET A 24 -1.82 9.40 13.66
N LYS A 25 -1.60 10.67 13.98
CA LYS A 25 -1.69 11.22 15.34
C LYS A 25 -0.82 10.42 16.31
N SER A 26 -1.31 10.12 17.50
CA SER A 26 -0.53 9.41 18.51
C SER A 26 -0.65 7.90 18.44
N THR A 27 -1.03 7.35 17.28
CA THR A 27 -1.09 5.90 17.11
C THR A 27 0.29 5.28 17.35
N PRO A 28 0.41 4.29 18.26
CA PRO A 28 1.70 3.64 18.50
C PRO A 28 2.23 2.98 17.23
N VAL A 29 3.55 3.05 17.03
CA VAL A 29 4.20 2.47 15.86
C VAL A 29 3.88 0.98 15.72
N ALA A 30 3.92 0.23 16.82
CA ALA A 30 3.65 -1.21 16.80
C ALA A 30 2.22 -1.51 16.32
N MET A 31 1.26 -0.68 16.72
CA MET A 31 -0.13 -0.83 16.29
C MET A 31 -0.26 -0.55 14.80
N LEU A 32 0.31 0.56 14.34
CA LEU A 32 0.27 0.93 12.94
C LEU A 32 0.96 -0.15 12.07
N TRP A 33 2.09 -0.68 12.54
CA TRP A 33 2.79 -1.77 11.88
C TRP A 33 1.90 -3.00 11.73
N ALA A 34 1.17 -3.37 12.77
CA ALA A 34 0.27 -4.51 12.72
C ALA A 34 -0.79 -4.37 11.62
N TYR A 35 -1.27 -3.14 11.35
CA TYR A 35 -2.28 -2.91 10.33
C TYR A 35 -1.72 -2.93 8.90
N VAL A 36 -0.45 -2.62 8.71
CA VAL A 36 0.12 -2.57 7.35
C VAL A 36 0.95 -3.81 7.00
N ALA A 37 1.35 -4.60 7.99
CA ALA A 37 2.30 -5.69 7.77
C ALA A 37 1.82 -7.07 8.20
N THR A 38 0.62 -7.21 8.74
CA THR A 38 0.12 -8.51 9.17
C THR A 38 -1.17 -8.88 8.46
N GLU A 39 -1.44 -10.19 8.41
CA GLU A 39 -2.64 -10.74 7.84
C GLU A 39 -3.90 -10.15 8.51
N ASN A 40 -3.95 -10.18 9.84
CA ASN A 40 -5.09 -9.68 10.58
C ASN A 40 -5.29 -8.18 10.41
N GLY A 41 -4.20 -7.42 10.37
CA GLY A 41 -4.26 -5.97 10.21
C GLY A 41 -4.76 -5.56 8.85
N LEU A 42 -4.20 -6.13 7.80
CA LEU A 42 -4.61 -5.83 6.42
C LEU A 42 -6.07 -6.17 6.17
N LYS A 43 -6.57 -7.22 6.81
CA LYS A 43 -7.97 -7.63 6.68
C LYS A 43 -8.95 -6.58 7.22
N GLU A 44 -8.49 -5.72 8.11
CA GLU A 44 -9.36 -4.72 8.72
C GLU A 44 -9.65 -3.52 7.81
N TRP A 45 -8.79 -3.27 6.83
CA TRP A 45 -8.95 -2.06 6.01
C TRP A 45 -8.56 -2.21 4.55
N PHE A 46 -7.66 -3.15 4.22
CA PHE A 46 -7.07 -3.23 2.88
C PHE A 46 -7.82 -4.19 1.96
N ALA A 47 -8.29 -5.30 2.47
CA ALA A 47 -9.02 -6.30 1.69
C ALA A 47 -10.01 -7.05 2.58
N ASP A 48 -11.00 -7.72 1.96
CA ASP A 48 -12.01 -8.48 2.70
C ASP A 48 -11.41 -9.71 3.36
N LYS A 49 -10.52 -10.39 2.64
CA LYS A 49 -9.79 -11.56 3.16
C LYS A 49 -8.33 -11.43 2.81
N VAL A 50 -7.48 -11.87 3.71
CA VAL A 50 -6.02 -11.81 3.54
C VAL A 50 -5.44 -13.13 4.05
N THR A 51 -4.60 -13.76 3.24
CA THR A 51 -3.86 -14.96 3.62
C THR A 51 -2.40 -14.77 3.29
N MET A 52 -1.53 -14.91 4.28
CA MET A 52 -0.09 -14.82 4.08
C MET A 52 0.54 -16.20 4.06
N GLN A 53 1.32 -16.50 3.02
CA GLN A 53 2.07 -17.74 2.87
C GLN A 53 3.50 -17.36 2.50
N GLY A 54 4.38 -17.35 3.49
CA GLY A 54 5.75 -16.88 3.29
C GLY A 54 5.73 -15.40 2.90
N LYS A 55 6.28 -15.10 1.73
CA LYS A 55 6.30 -13.73 1.20
C LYS A 55 5.08 -13.39 0.35
N GLU A 56 4.26 -14.38 0.03
CA GLU A 56 3.05 -14.16 -0.76
C GLU A 56 1.89 -13.72 0.12
N VAL A 57 1.15 -12.75 -0.35
CA VAL A 57 -0.04 -12.23 0.32
C VAL A 57 -1.21 -12.33 -0.65
N ILE A 58 -2.15 -13.21 -0.33
CA ILE A 58 -3.32 -13.46 -1.16
C ILE A 58 -4.46 -12.60 -0.62
N LEU A 59 -4.98 -11.73 -1.47
CA LEU A 59 -6.03 -10.78 -1.12
C LEU A 59 -7.31 -11.14 -1.87
N ASP A 60 -8.44 -10.96 -1.19
CA ASP A 60 -9.76 -11.22 -1.77
C ASP A 60 -10.65 -10.00 -1.54
N TRP A 61 -11.21 -9.45 -2.63
CA TRP A 61 -12.23 -8.42 -2.60
C TRP A 61 -13.49 -8.98 -3.27
N ASN A 62 -14.52 -9.31 -2.48
CA ASN A 62 -15.80 -9.82 -2.99
C ASN A 62 -15.63 -11.03 -3.93
N GLY A 63 -14.73 -11.95 -3.59
CA GLY A 63 -14.49 -13.14 -4.40
C GLY A 63 -13.48 -12.97 -5.51
N SER A 64 -12.96 -11.75 -5.71
CA SER A 64 -11.89 -11.47 -6.68
C SER A 64 -10.55 -11.53 -5.97
N GLU A 65 -9.72 -12.50 -6.32
CA GLU A 65 -8.41 -12.69 -5.70
C GLU A 65 -7.31 -11.98 -6.47
N GLN A 66 -6.38 -11.40 -5.72
CA GLN A 66 -5.12 -10.88 -6.25
C GLN A 66 -4.00 -11.28 -5.30
N VAL A 67 -2.80 -11.41 -5.83
CA VAL A 67 -1.62 -11.78 -5.05
C VAL A 67 -0.61 -10.67 -5.12
N MET A 68 -0.06 -10.31 -3.96
CA MET A 68 1.09 -9.43 -3.89
C MET A 68 2.20 -10.15 -3.14
N VAL A 69 3.44 -9.70 -3.34
CA VAL A 69 4.62 -10.32 -2.75
C VAL A 69 5.36 -9.29 -1.93
N ILE A 70 5.80 -9.68 -0.74
CA ILE A 70 6.65 -8.83 0.09
C ILE A 70 8.05 -8.83 -0.53
N VAL A 71 8.50 -7.68 -1.01
CA VAL A 71 9.80 -7.55 -1.67
C VAL A 71 10.83 -6.78 -0.83
N GLY A 72 10.43 -6.27 0.31
CA GLY A 72 11.31 -5.62 1.26
C GLY A 72 10.58 -5.34 2.55
N MET A 73 11.27 -5.46 3.68
CA MET A 73 10.63 -5.25 4.97
C MET A 73 11.67 -5.01 6.06
N ARG A 74 11.34 -4.10 6.96
CA ARG A 74 12.07 -3.90 8.21
C ARG A 74 11.05 -3.62 9.29
N ASN A 75 11.03 -4.45 10.33
CA ASN A 75 10.03 -4.37 11.39
C ASN A 75 9.90 -2.97 11.96
N ASP A 76 8.65 -2.50 12.06
CA ASP A 76 8.27 -1.19 12.60
C ASP A 76 8.80 -0.01 11.78
N LYS A 77 9.37 -0.24 10.62
CA LYS A 77 9.95 0.80 9.76
C LYS A 77 9.26 0.89 8.42
N PHE A 78 9.31 -0.17 7.63
CA PHE A 78 8.66 -0.19 6.33
C PHE A 78 8.35 -1.60 5.89
N ILE A 79 7.37 -1.72 4.99
CA ILE A 79 7.08 -2.94 4.25
C ILE A 79 6.76 -2.56 2.82
N ARG A 80 7.35 -3.28 1.87
CA ARG A 80 7.22 -3.02 0.44
C ARG A 80 6.61 -4.24 -0.21
N TYR A 81 5.56 -4.01 -0.97
CA TYR A 81 4.81 -5.03 -1.69
C TYR A 81 4.90 -4.80 -3.20
N ARG A 82 4.84 -5.88 -3.95
CA ARG A 82 4.74 -5.82 -5.41
C ARG A 82 3.60 -6.72 -5.86
N TRP A 83 2.74 -6.21 -6.71
CA TRP A 83 1.68 -7.01 -7.29
C TRP A 83 2.28 -8.10 -8.17
N GLN A 84 1.75 -9.32 -8.05
CA GLN A 84 2.18 -10.43 -8.91
C GLN A 84 1.88 -10.08 -10.36
N GLY A 85 2.87 -10.24 -11.22
CA GLY A 85 2.76 -9.89 -12.63
C GLY A 85 3.30 -8.51 -12.99
N ASP A 86 3.55 -7.66 -12.01
CA ASP A 86 4.18 -6.36 -12.25
C ASP A 86 5.67 -6.51 -12.50
N THR A 87 6.27 -5.48 -13.11
CA THR A 87 7.70 -5.45 -13.35
C THR A 87 8.45 -5.27 -12.03
N ASP A 88 9.72 -5.63 -12.01
CA ASP A 88 10.59 -5.45 -10.84
C ASP A 88 10.93 -3.98 -10.55
N LYS A 89 10.42 -3.06 -11.36
CA LYS A 89 10.65 -1.62 -11.19
C LYS A 89 9.57 -0.92 -10.38
N THR A 90 8.40 -1.53 -10.22
CA THR A 90 7.28 -0.91 -9.50
C THR A 90 6.98 -1.68 -8.22
N TYR A 91 6.43 -0.96 -7.24
CA TYR A 91 6.05 -1.50 -5.95
C TYR A 91 5.16 -0.48 -5.26
N PHE A 92 4.56 -0.85 -4.14
CA PHE A 92 4.05 0.14 -3.21
C PHE A 92 4.61 -0.15 -1.82
N GLU A 93 4.74 0.88 -1.02
CA GLU A 93 5.45 0.78 0.26
C GLU A 93 4.73 1.57 1.34
N PHE A 94 4.65 0.98 2.52
CA PHE A 94 4.22 1.65 3.73
C PHE A 94 5.44 1.90 4.60
N LYS A 95 5.72 3.16 4.89
CA LYS A 95 6.83 3.54 5.75
C LYS A 95 6.28 4.29 6.96
N ILE A 96 6.76 3.90 8.14
CA ILE A 96 6.34 4.51 9.40
C ILE A 96 7.48 5.32 9.97
N SER A 97 7.20 6.56 10.33
CA SER A 97 8.15 7.43 11.02
C SER A 97 7.44 8.16 12.16
N THR A 98 8.22 8.72 13.07
CA THR A 98 7.67 9.47 14.20
C THR A 98 8.33 10.84 14.23
N THR A 99 7.57 11.83 14.72
CA THR A 99 8.11 13.15 14.99
C THR A 99 8.48 13.23 16.47
N GLU A 100 9.71 13.63 16.78
CA GLU A 100 10.19 13.69 18.15
C GLU A 100 9.45 14.73 19.00
N LEU A 101 9.04 15.83 18.38
CA LEU A 101 8.44 16.96 19.10
C LEU A 101 6.98 16.73 19.49
N SER A 102 6.22 15.96 18.70
CA SER A 102 4.78 15.82 18.92
C SER A 102 4.34 14.38 19.19
N CYS A 103 5.26 13.43 19.22
CA CYS A 103 4.96 12.00 19.35
C CYS A 103 3.93 11.54 18.32
N THR A 104 3.97 12.14 17.14
CA THR A 104 3.03 11.84 16.05
C THR A 104 3.64 10.79 15.13
N SER A 105 2.85 9.78 14.80
CA SER A 105 3.22 8.79 13.79
C SER A 105 2.82 9.29 12.41
N ILE A 106 3.71 9.13 11.44
CA ILE A 106 3.49 9.48 10.05
C ILE A 106 3.56 8.21 9.22
N LEU A 107 2.54 7.98 8.41
CA LEU A 107 2.53 6.90 7.43
C LEU A 107 2.82 7.49 6.07
N THR A 108 3.92 7.09 5.46
CA THR A 108 4.28 7.51 4.11
C THR A 108 4.03 6.36 3.16
N ILE A 109 3.21 6.62 2.14
CA ILE A 109 2.93 5.66 1.09
C ILE A 109 3.71 6.06 -0.15
N THR A 110 4.45 5.10 -0.71
CA THR A 110 5.10 5.26 -2.00
C THR A 110 4.41 4.32 -2.98
N ASP A 111 4.06 4.81 -4.15
CA ASP A 111 3.44 4.01 -5.20
C ASP A 111 3.82 4.61 -6.55
N PHE A 112 3.36 3.97 -7.62
CA PHE A 112 3.66 4.35 -9.00
C PHE A 112 2.37 4.42 -9.79
N ALA A 113 2.24 5.40 -10.66
CA ALA A 113 1.10 5.53 -11.56
C ALA A 113 1.52 6.24 -12.83
N GLU A 114 0.80 5.98 -13.91
CA GLU A 114 0.96 6.76 -15.14
C GLU A 114 0.48 8.19 -14.86
N SER A 115 1.07 9.16 -15.54
CA SER A 115 0.74 10.58 -15.30
C SER A 115 -0.76 10.87 -15.44
N GLU A 116 -1.44 10.19 -16.36
CA GLU A 116 -2.87 10.35 -16.58
C GLU A 116 -3.72 9.78 -15.45
N GLU A 117 -3.19 8.79 -14.71
CA GLU A 117 -3.90 8.11 -13.63
C GLU A 117 -3.44 8.58 -12.24
N MET A 118 -2.51 9.52 -12.18
CA MET A 118 -1.86 9.95 -10.94
C MET A 118 -2.87 10.48 -9.92
N GLU A 119 -3.78 11.35 -10.34
CA GLU A 119 -4.76 11.94 -9.43
C GLU A 119 -5.74 10.89 -8.88
N GLU A 120 -6.19 9.99 -9.74
CA GLU A 120 -7.06 8.89 -9.31
C GLU A 120 -6.35 7.97 -8.32
N ALA A 121 -5.07 7.67 -8.56
CA ALA A 121 -4.28 6.82 -7.68
C ALA A 121 -4.15 7.46 -6.29
N LYS A 122 -3.90 8.76 -6.23
CA LYS A 122 -3.80 9.49 -4.96
C LYS A 122 -5.14 9.52 -4.22
N GLU A 123 -6.24 9.74 -4.94
CA GLU A 123 -7.58 9.75 -4.35
C GLU A 123 -7.94 8.38 -3.78
N LEU A 124 -7.56 7.31 -4.47
CA LEU A 124 -7.80 5.95 -3.99
C LEU A 124 -7.04 5.68 -2.70
N TRP A 125 -5.78 6.11 -2.62
CA TRP A 125 -5.00 5.98 -1.38
C TRP A 125 -5.62 6.82 -0.26
N ASP A 126 -6.04 8.04 -0.54
CA ASP A 126 -6.69 8.90 0.46
C ASP A 126 -7.92 8.20 1.04
N TYR A 127 -8.72 7.58 0.18
CA TYR A 127 -9.91 6.83 0.60
C TYR A 127 -9.53 5.62 1.48
N GLN A 128 -8.55 4.85 1.06
CA GLN A 128 -8.10 3.67 1.79
C GLN A 128 -7.53 4.04 3.17
N ILE A 129 -6.73 5.08 3.22
CA ILE A 129 -6.14 5.54 4.48
C ILE A 129 -7.20 6.11 5.41
N GLU A 130 -8.23 6.74 4.88
CA GLU A 130 -9.36 7.20 5.69
C GLU A 130 -10.03 6.03 6.42
N ILE A 131 -10.19 4.89 5.75
CA ILE A 131 -10.71 3.68 6.38
C ILE A 131 -9.76 3.20 7.49
N LEU A 132 -8.46 3.18 7.21
CA LEU A 132 -7.46 2.81 8.21
C LEU A 132 -7.51 3.73 9.43
N GLN A 133 -7.60 5.03 9.21
CA GLN A 133 -7.69 6.00 10.30
C GLN A 133 -8.91 5.77 11.18
N ARG A 134 -10.05 5.43 10.59
CA ARG A 134 -11.26 5.11 11.36
C ARG A 134 -11.05 3.86 12.21
N GLN A 135 -10.40 2.84 11.68
CA GLN A 135 -10.09 1.63 12.42
C GLN A 135 -9.17 1.90 13.61
N LEU A 136 -8.25 2.83 13.45
CA LEU A 136 -7.29 3.21 14.49
C LEU A 136 -7.84 4.25 15.47
N GLY A 137 -8.98 4.84 15.18
CA GLY A 137 -9.55 5.90 16.00
C GLY A 137 -8.86 7.25 15.85
N CYS A 138 -8.22 7.47 14.71
CA CYS A 138 -7.54 8.73 14.44
C CYS A 138 -8.48 9.83 13.98
#